data_5da12af599a12d55dd2dcae4fc93d69a
#
_entry.id   5da12af599a12d55dd2dcae4fc93d69a
#
_cell.length_a   1.000
_cell.length_b   1.000
_cell.length_c   1.000
_cell.angle_alpha   90.00
_cell.angle_beta   90.00
_cell.angle_gamma   90.00
#
_symmetry.space_group_name_H-M   'P 1'
#
loop_
_entity.id
_entity.type
_entity.pdbx_description
1 polymer ?
#
loop_
_entity_poly.entity_id
_entity_poly.type
_entity_poly.pdbx_seq_one_letter_code
_entity_poly.pdbx_strand_id
1 'polypeptide(L)'
;MSDPSGNSTTGIVRRSTTDASFSTDDQVKFTSQGGDNAWPCGDYLNIWVCDLSGGLLGYAQFPGGACNTDGVVIDYLYTGTTGSTPPFDLGRTATHEVGHYLNLRHIWGDANCGSDLVSDTPTHDNSHGGCPTHPYHTNACGGGTSPNGEMFMNYMDYTDDNCMNIFTSGQRTRMRNLFGAGGARLSLLSSQGCVSPVALDAGISAIISPTGTFCATTITPVVTLRN
;
A
#
# COMPACT_ATOMS: atom_id res chain seq x y z
N MET A 1 -2.49 -10.10 12.64
CA MET A 1 -3.01 -10.13 11.26
C MET A 1 -3.26 -11.58 10.85
N SER A 2 -4.19 -11.78 9.92
CA SER A 2 -4.48 -13.11 9.36
C SER A 2 -4.01 -13.17 7.91
N ASP A 3 -3.50 -14.34 7.49
CA ASP A 3 -3.27 -14.66 6.08
C ASP A 3 -4.61 -14.97 5.35
N PRO A 4 -4.62 -15.18 4.02
CA PRO A 4 -5.84 -15.52 3.29
C PRO A 4 -6.53 -16.82 3.73
N SER A 5 -5.83 -17.69 4.46
CA SER A 5 -6.37 -18.93 5.04
C SER A 5 -6.86 -18.75 6.48
N GLY A 6 -6.78 -17.55 7.04
CA GLY A 6 -7.18 -17.24 8.42
C GLY A 6 -6.14 -17.57 9.47
N ASN A 7 -4.92 -17.94 9.10
CA ASN A 7 -3.85 -18.21 10.06
C ASN A 7 -3.16 -16.92 10.50
N SER A 8 -2.58 -16.95 11.71
CA SER A 8 -1.78 -15.83 12.20
C SER A 8 -0.55 -15.61 11.33
N THR A 9 -0.28 -14.35 10.98
CA THR A 9 0.84 -13.97 10.12
C THR A 9 1.44 -12.64 10.52
N THR A 10 2.71 -12.42 10.16
CA THR A 10 3.35 -11.11 10.20
C THR A 10 3.02 -10.27 8.96
N GLY A 11 2.38 -10.87 7.95
CA GLY A 11 2.16 -10.26 6.64
C GLY A 11 3.40 -10.28 5.74
N ILE A 12 4.51 -10.84 6.20
CA ILE A 12 5.76 -10.89 5.43
C ILE A 12 5.99 -12.32 4.94
N VAL A 13 5.94 -12.47 3.62
CA VAL A 13 6.33 -13.70 2.92
C VAL A 13 7.73 -13.51 2.34
N ARG A 14 8.56 -14.54 2.42
CA ARG A 14 9.90 -14.55 1.81
C ARG A 14 9.98 -15.65 0.78
N ARG A 15 10.29 -15.26 -0.46
CA ARG A 15 10.42 -16.16 -1.59
C ARG A 15 11.86 -16.23 -2.07
N SER A 16 12.38 -17.44 -2.18
CA SER A 16 13.65 -17.68 -2.87
C SER A 16 13.44 -17.66 -4.38
N THR A 17 14.27 -16.93 -5.10
CA THR A 17 14.25 -16.88 -6.58
C THR A 17 15.66 -17.03 -7.13
N THR A 18 15.77 -17.48 -8.38
CA THR A 18 17.01 -17.51 -9.17
C THR A 18 17.13 -16.30 -10.10
N ASP A 19 16.06 -15.50 -10.20
CA ASP A 19 16.05 -14.30 -11.02
C ASP A 19 16.87 -13.21 -10.32
N ALA A 20 17.84 -12.66 -11.03
CA ALA A 20 18.74 -11.64 -10.48
C ALA A 20 18.02 -10.30 -10.27
N SER A 21 17.06 -9.98 -11.14
CA SER A 21 16.24 -8.76 -11.06
C SER A 21 14.94 -8.94 -11.83
N PHE A 22 13.98 -8.08 -11.54
CA PHE A 22 12.67 -8.00 -12.20
C PHE A 22 12.52 -6.68 -12.96
N SER A 23 11.49 -6.57 -13.77
CA SER A 23 11.14 -5.36 -14.53
C SER A 23 9.68 -4.98 -14.32
N THR A 24 9.16 -4.02 -15.09
CA THR A 24 7.75 -3.59 -15.05
C THR A 24 6.77 -4.54 -15.75
N ASP A 25 7.23 -5.75 -16.10
CA ASP A 25 6.44 -6.77 -16.78
C ASP A 25 5.59 -7.65 -15.85
N ASP A 26 5.55 -7.30 -14.59
CA ASP A 26 4.79 -7.97 -13.51
C ASP A 26 5.23 -9.41 -13.17
N GLN A 27 6.34 -9.92 -13.70
CA GLN A 27 6.82 -11.28 -13.39
C GLN A 27 7.01 -11.51 -11.89
N VAL A 28 7.46 -10.49 -11.15
CA VAL A 28 7.61 -10.55 -9.68
C VAL A 28 6.31 -10.89 -8.94
N LYS A 29 5.16 -10.68 -9.58
CA LYS A 29 3.82 -10.91 -9.02
C LYS A 29 3.31 -12.34 -9.23
N PHE A 30 4.13 -13.25 -9.79
CA PHE A 30 3.74 -14.62 -10.09
C PHE A 30 4.80 -15.64 -9.64
N THR A 31 4.36 -16.62 -8.85
CA THR A 31 5.23 -17.72 -8.41
C THR A 31 5.78 -18.55 -9.57
N SER A 32 5.03 -18.65 -10.66
CA SER A 32 5.44 -19.37 -11.88
C SER A 32 6.53 -18.65 -12.67
N GLN A 33 6.83 -17.39 -12.32
CA GLN A 33 7.79 -16.53 -13.00
C GLN A 33 8.89 -16.01 -12.03
N GLY A 34 9.18 -16.76 -10.96
CA GLY A 34 10.23 -16.43 -10.00
C GLY A 34 9.81 -15.49 -8.87
N GLY A 35 8.64 -14.88 -8.97
CA GLY A 35 8.08 -13.99 -7.96
C GLY A 35 7.15 -14.68 -6.96
N ASP A 36 6.18 -13.95 -6.41
CA ASP A 36 5.17 -14.50 -5.51
C ASP A 36 3.78 -13.98 -5.84
N ASN A 37 2.76 -14.84 -5.72
CA ASN A 37 1.39 -14.48 -6.09
C ASN A 37 0.81 -13.46 -5.10
N ALA A 38 -0.03 -12.56 -5.63
CA ALA A 38 -0.80 -11.64 -4.81
C ALA A 38 -1.72 -12.35 -3.83
N TRP A 39 -1.86 -11.81 -2.63
CA TRP A 39 -2.99 -12.10 -1.77
C TRP A 39 -4.24 -11.38 -2.30
N PRO A 40 -5.47 -11.81 -1.90
CA PRO A 40 -6.71 -11.23 -2.41
C PRO A 40 -6.74 -9.69 -2.30
N CYS A 41 -6.82 -9.01 -3.41
CA CYS A 41 -6.75 -7.54 -3.50
C CYS A 41 -7.92 -6.82 -2.81
N GLY A 42 -9.02 -7.54 -2.53
CA GLY A 42 -10.14 -7.01 -1.76
C GLY A 42 -9.86 -6.88 -0.28
N ASP A 43 -8.86 -7.60 0.23
CA ASP A 43 -8.51 -7.68 1.64
C ASP A 43 -7.11 -7.17 1.95
N TYR A 44 -6.20 -7.13 0.97
CA TYR A 44 -4.79 -6.81 1.19
C TYR A 44 -4.27 -5.80 0.17
N LEU A 45 -3.45 -4.87 0.63
CA LEU A 45 -2.48 -4.18 -0.22
C LEU A 45 -1.26 -5.09 -0.35
N ASN A 46 -1.00 -5.59 -1.56
CA ASN A 46 0.18 -6.37 -1.86
C ASN A 46 1.38 -5.45 -2.12
N ILE A 47 2.51 -5.76 -1.52
CA ILE A 47 3.76 -5.05 -1.72
C ILE A 47 4.85 -6.08 -2.02
N TRP A 48 5.43 -6.03 -3.22
CA TRP A 48 6.58 -6.83 -3.60
C TRP A 48 7.85 -6.01 -3.43
N VAL A 49 8.83 -6.59 -2.79
CA VAL A 49 10.16 -5.99 -2.60
C VAL A 49 11.18 -6.89 -3.27
N CYS A 50 11.87 -6.38 -4.28
CA CYS A 50 12.80 -7.16 -5.11
C CYS A 50 13.93 -6.27 -5.63
N ASP A 51 14.87 -6.84 -6.38
CA ASP A 51 15.79 -6.08 -7.22
C ASP A 51 15.05 -5.65 -8.49
N LEU A 52 15.01 -4.37 -8.80
CA LEU A 52 14.42 -3.83 -10.02
C LEU A 52 15.50 -3.38 -11.01
N SER A 53 15.42 -3.92 -12.20
CA SER A 53 16.37 -3.58 -13.28
C SER A 53 16.20 -2.13 -13.78
N GLY A 54 17.24 -1.59 -14.40
CA GLY A 54 17.19 -0.31 -15.10
C GLY A 54 17.17 0.94 -14.19
N GLY A 55 17.46 0.80 -12.90
CA GLY A 55 17.48 1.91 -11.95
C GLY A 55 16.08 2.40 -11.55
N LEU A 56 15.07 1.57 -11.74
CA LEU A 56 13.71 1.84 -11.32
C LEU A 56 13.60 1.68 -9.78
N LEU A 57 13.00 2.65 -9.12
CA LEU A 57 12.84 2.63 -7.65
C LEU A 57 11.59 1.84 -7.24
N GLY A 58 10.53 1.90 -8.04
CA GLY A 58 9.28 1.23 -7.80
C GLY A 58 8.29 1.43 -8.94
N TYR A 59 7.15 0.75 -8.84
CA TYR A 59 5.97 0.99 -9.68
C TYR A 59 4.71 0.48 -9.01
N ALA A 60 3.56 1.00 -9.40
CA ALA A 60 2.27 0.61 -8.85
C ALA A 60 1.23 0.37 -9.93
N GLN A 61 0.26 -0.48 -9.62
CA GLN A 61 -0.93 -0.61 -10.42
C GLN A 61 -1.98 0.41 -9.98
N PHE A 62 -2.50 1.19 -10.94
CA PHE A 62 -3.64 2.07 -10.70
C PHE A 62 -4.92 1.26 -10.41
N PRO A 63 -5.90 1.85 -9.67
CA PRO A 63 -7.17 1.19 -9.40
C PRO A 63 -7.92 0.75 -10.66
N GLY A 64 -8.54 -0.43 -10.62
CA GLY A 64 -9.33 -0.98 -11.72
C GLY A 64 -8.60 -1.96 -12.62
N GLY A 65 -7.32 -2.25 -12.35
CA GLY A 65 -6.58 -3.33 -12.99
C GLY A 65 -6.94 -4.72 -12.45
N ALA A 66 -6.24 -5.74 -12.93
CA ALA A 66 -6.46 -7.13 -12.51
C ALA A 66 -6.01 -7.35 -11.05
N CYS A 67 -6.79 -8.12 -10.29
CA CYS A 67 -6.53 -8.35 -8.87
C CYS A 67 -5.23 -9.10 -8.60
N ASN A 68 -4.84 -10.01 -9.47
CA ASN A 68 -3.62 -10.80 -9.32
C ASN A 68 -2.32 -10.01 -9.56
N THR A 69 -2.42 -8.77 -10.05
CA THR A 69 -1.29 -7.85 -10.22
C THR A 69 -1.45 -6.58 -9.40
N ASP A 70 -2.53 -6.49 -8.59
CA ASP A 70 -2.87 -5.29 -7.84
C ASP A 70 -1.97 -5.10 -6.62
N GLY A 71 -1.31 -3.95 -6.57
CA GLY A 71 -0.39 -3.57 -5.51
C GLY A 71 0.76 -2.71 -6.00
N VAL A 72 1.83 -2.68 -5.21
CA VAL A 72 3.04 -1.90 -5.48
C VAL A 72 4.27 -2.81 -5.50
N VAL A 73 5.25 -2.46 -6.33
CA VAL A 73 6.56 -3.10 -6.37
C VAL A 73 7.61 -2.05 -6.03
N ILE A 74 8.55 -2.40 -5.17
CA ILE A 74 9.58 -1.47 -4.70
C ILE A 74 10.94 -2.16 -4.77
N ASP A 75 11.93 -1.46 -5.26
CA ASP A 75 13.30 -1.95 -5.21
C ASP A 75 13.78 -2.01 -3.75
N TYR A 76 14.46 -3.10 -3.40
CA TYR A 76 14.90 -3.34 -2.02
C TYR A 76 15.90 -2.30 -1.52
N LEU A 77 16.68 -1.68 -2.44
CA LEU A 77 17.65 -0.61 -2.11
C LEU A 77 16.96 0.71 -1.72
N TYR A 78 15.68 0.86 -2.03
CA TYR A 78 14.90 2.09 -1.76
C TYR A 78 13.69 1.82 -0.86
N THR A 79 13.72 0.68 -0.15
CA THR A 79 12.63 0.28 0.75
C THR A 79 12.95 0.65 2.20
N GLY A 80 12.14 1.52 2.78
CA GLY A 80 12.23 1.88 4.21
C GLY A 80 13.37 2.86 4.52
N THR A 81 13.94 2.73 5.71
CA THR A 81 14.93 3.68 6.26
C THR A 81 16.19 3.00 6.78
N THR A 82 16.28 1.68 6.70
CA THR A 82 17.42 0.91 7.22
C THR A 82 18.08 0.14 6.08
N GLY A 83 19.30 0.46 5.76
CA GLY A 83 20.05 -0.15 4.66
C GLY A 83 19.66 0.34 3.28
N SER A 84 18.79 1.36 3.19
CA SER A 84 18.40 1.98 1.93
C SER A 84 19.48 2.91 1.39
N THR A 85 19.43 3.22 0.10
CA THR A 85 20.45 3.96 -0.62
C THR A 85 20.06 5.45 -0.78
N PRO A 86 20.85 6.41 -0.24
CA PRO A 86 20.63 7.82 -0.48
C PRO A 86 20.66 8.15 -1.99
N PRO A 87 19.87 9.16 -2.45
CA PRO A 87 19.03 10.06 -1.66
C PRO A 87 17.59 9.56 -1.42
N PHE A 88 17.29 8.28 -1.70
CA PHE A 88 15.95 7.66 -1.60
C PHE A 88 15.90 6.67 -0.41
N ASP A 89 16.26 7.15 0.78
CA ASP A 89 16.51 6.32 1.97
C ASP A 89 15.59 6.63 3.16
N LEU A 90 14.52 7.41 2.94
CA LEU A 90 13.53 7.73 3.99
C LEU A 90 12.15 7.10 3.73
N GLY A 91 12.06 6.13 2.82
CA GLY A 91 10.85 5.39 2.50
C GLY A 91 9.83 6.15 1.67
N ARG A 92 10.24 7.22 0.96
CA ARG A 92 9.34 8.02 0.14
C ARG A 92 8.96 7.33 -1.15
N THR A 93 9.80 6.44 -1.68
CA THR A 93 9.44 5.55 -2.79
C THR A 93 8.16 4.79 -2.50
N ALA A 94 8.06 4.12 -1.35
CA ALA A 94 6.84 3.43 -0.96
C ALA A 94 5.63 4.38 -0.82
N THR A 95 5.84 5.58 -0.29
CA THR A 95 4.80 6.60 -0.18
C THR A 95 4.30 7.04 -1.56
N HIS A 96 5.20 7.24 -2.52
CA HIS A 96 4.92 7.59 -3.91
C HIS A 96 4.10 6.49 -4.60
N GLU A 97 4.57 5.24 -4.55
CA GLU A 97 3.90 4.11 -5.20
C GLU A 97 2.51 3.84 -4.61
N VAL A 98 2.36 3.96 -3.28
CA VAL A 98 1.03 3.89 -2.64
C VAL A 98 0.14 5.06 -3.08
N GLY A 99 0.70 6.23 -3.39
CA GLY A 99 -0.03 7.33 -4.02
C GLY A 99 -0.67 6.91 -5.35
N HIS A 100 0.08 6.25 -6.23
CA HIS A 100 -0.44 5.69 -7.50
C HIS A 100 -1.48 4.58 -7.26
N TYR A 101 -1.20 3.65 -6.36
CA TYR A 101 -2.16 2.63 -5.93
C TYR A 101 -3.48 3.25 -5.46
N LEU A 102 -3.42 4.45 -4.88
CA LEU A 102 -4.55 5.26 -4.44
C LEU A 102 -5.00 6.31 -5.47
N ASN A 103 -4.69 6.11 -6.76
CA ASN A 103 -5.16 6.91 -7.90
C ASN A 103 -4.57 8.31 -8.01
N LEU A 104 -3.44 8.62 -7.39
CA LEU A 104 -2.73 9.85 -7.67
C LEU A 104 -1.87 9.68 -8.93
N ARG A 105 -1.82 10.71 -9.75
CA ARG A 105 -0.88 10.83 -10.86
C ARG A 105 0.36 11.57 -10.40
N HIS A 106 1.43 11.49 -11.17
CA HIS A 106 2.55 12.42 -10.98
C HIS A 106 2.04 13.86 -11.03
N ILE A 107 2.65 14.72 -10.21
CA ILE A 107 2.16 16.09 -10.05
C ILE A 107 2.27 16.94 -11.32
N TRP A 108 3.19 16.58 -12.24
CA TRP A 108 3.29 17.22 -13.58
C TRP A 108 2.35 16.60 -14.63
N GLY A 109 1.53 15.60 -14.25
CA GLY A 109 0.54 14.96 -15.13
C GLY A 109 1.13 14.17 -16.30
N ASP A 110 2.39 13.74 -16.19
CA ASP A 110 3.15 12.98 -17.20
C ASP A 110 3.33 13.72 -18.54
N ALA A 111 3.26 15.04 -18.54
CA ALA A 111 3.45 15.91 -19.70
C ALA A 111 3.95 17.29 -19.26
N ASN A 112 4.62 18.01 -20.16
CA ASN A 112 4.97 19.41 -19.90
C ASN A 112 3.71 20.24 -19.62
N CYS A 113 3.63 20.83 -18.44
CA CYS A 113 2.46 21.56 -17.94
C CYS A 113 1.15 20.73 -17.99
N GLY A 114 1.28 19.42 -17.75
CA GLY A 114 0.15 18.49 -17.71
C GLY A 114 -0.73 18.66 -16.49
N SER A 115 -1.75 17.82 -16.38
CA SER A 115 -2.68 17.84 -15.25
C SER A 115 -2.65 16.50 -14.50
N ASP A 116 -2.43 16.56 -13.19
CA ASP A 116 -2.57 15.42 -12.28
C ASP A 116 -4.04 15.16 -11.87
N LEU A 117 -4.97 15.97 -12.38
CA LEU A 117 -6.41 15.96 -12.09
C LEU A 117 -6.72 16.28 -10.61
N VAL A 118 -5.90 17.12 -9.99
CA VAL A 118 -6.11 17.68 -8.66
C VAL A 118 -6.05 19.19 -8.73
N SER A 119 -7.03 19.87 -8.17
CA SER A 119 -7.21 21.31 -8.39
C SER A 119 -6.41 22.21 -7.46
N ASP A 120 -5.85 21.66 -6.38
CA ASP A 120 -5.06 22.40 -5.39
C ASP A 120 -3.57 22.09 -5.46
N THR A 121 -3.13 21.39 -6.51
CA THR A 121 -1.73 21.26 -6.93
C THR A 121 -1.42 22.32 -7.99
N PRO A 122 -0.30 23.05 -7.91
CA PRO A 122 0.11 23.93 -9.00
C PRO A 122 0.52 23.09 -10.22
N THR A 123 0.33 23.64 -11.42
CA THR A 123 0.80 22.99 -12.65
C THR A 123 2.32 23.00 -12.68
N HIS A 124 2.92 21.85 -12.95
CA HIS A 124 4.36 21.65 -13.08
C HIS A 124 4.77 21.54 -14.55
N ASP A 125 5.94 22.08 -14.90
CA ASP A 125 6.47 21.94 -16.25
C ASP A 125 7.01 20.54 -16.50
N ASN A 126 7.54 19.88 -15.48
CA ASN A 126 8.13 18.55 -15.56
C ASN A 126 8.30 17.92 -14.17
N SER A 127 8.90 16.72 -14.11
CA SER A 127 9.41 16.12 -12.88
C SER A 127 10.67 16.87 -12.40
N HIS A 128 10.89 16.87 -11.09
CA HIS A 128 12.06 17.46 -10.47
C HIS A 128 12.90 16.40 -9.77
N GLY A 129 14.22 16.57 -9.78
CA GLY A 129 15.17 15.77 -9.03
C GLY A 129 15.95 16.61 -8.03
N GLY A 130 16.67 15.97 -7.14
CA GLY A 130 17.42 16.65 -6.08
C GLY A 130 16.50 17.33 -5.08
N CYS A 131 16.99 18.44 -4.51
CA CYS A 131 16.28 19.24 -3.51
C CYS A 131 16.23 20.72 -3.94
N PRO A 132 15.28 21.12 -4.79
CA PRO A 132 15.14 22.51 -5.21
C PRO A 132 14.92 23.48 -4.04
N THR A 133 15.25 24.73 -4.23
CA THR A 133 15.02 25.80 -3.24
C THR A 133 13.71 26.50 -3.53
N HIS A 134 12.83 26.56 -2.54
CA HIS A 134 11.56 27.28 -2.64
C HIS A 134 11.74 28.80 -2.60
N PRO A 135 11.00 29.62 -3.41
CA PRO A 135 10.08 29.21 -4.46
C PRO A 135 10.80 28.73 -5.73
N TYR A 136 10.27 27.72 -6.40
CA TYR A 136 10.89 27.10 -7.55
C TYR A 136 9.97 27.15 -8.78
N HIS A 137 10.51 27.53 -9.94
CA HIS A 137 9.78 27.61 -11.22
C HIS A 137 8.45 28.39 -11.13
N THR A 138 8.48 29.62 -10.65
CA THR A 138 7.30 30.46 -10.39
C THR A 138 6.50 30.84 -11.64
N ASN A 139 7.01 30.63 -12.86
CA ASN A 139 6.37 31.00 -14.13
C ASN A 139 6.52 29.93 -15.21
N ALA A 140 6.87 28.69 -14.87
CA ALA A 140 7.20 27.66 -15.85
C ALA A 140 6.03 27.33 -16.80
N CYS A 141 4.78 27.32 -16.31
CA CYS A 141 3.58 27.01 -17.09
C CYS A 141 2.71 28.25 -17.40
N GLY A 142 3.32 29.41 -17.57
CA GLY A 142 2.65 30.62 -18.03
C GLY A 142 1.43 31.02 -17.22
N GLY A 143 1.42 31.65 -16.16
CA GLY A 143 0.27 32.15 -15.38
C GLY A 143 -0.60 31.08 -14.69
N GLY A 144 -0.42 29.81 -14.99
CA GLY A 144 -1.04 28.67 -14.28
C GLY A 144 -0.25 28.20 -13.09
N THR A 145 1.01 28.63 -12.98
CA THR A 145 1.87 28.29 -11.84
C THR A 145 1.57 29.23 -10.67
N SER A 146 1.47 28.65 -9.48
CA SER A 146 1.32 29.41 -8.25
C SER A 146 2.44 30.44 -8.08
N PRO A 147 2.17 31.63 -7.52
CA PRO A 147 3.23 32.60 -7.18
C PRO A 147 4.26 32.03 -6.21
N ASN A 148 3.95 30.92 -5.55
CA ASN A 148 4.87 30.17 -4.69
C ASN A 148 5.70 29.14 -5.48
N GLY A 149 5.53 29.07 -6.81
CA GLY A 149 6.21 28.10 -7.67
C GLY A 149 5.60 26.71 -7.66
N GLU A 150 6.32 25.77 -8.24
CA GLU A 150 5.97 24.36 -8.29
C GLU A 150 6.17 23.67 -6.94
N MET A 151 5.33 22.68 -6.67
CA MET A 151 5.29 21.98 -5.38
C MET A 151 6.22 20.75 -5.40
N PHE A 152 7.50 20.96 -5.66
CA PHE A 152 8.53 19.91 -5.75
C PHE A 152 8.60 19.02 -4.49
N MET A 153 8.13 19.51 -3.33
CA MET A 153 8.10 18.75 -2.08
C MET A 153 6.90 17.76 -2.00
N ASN A 154 6.09 17.67 -3.04
CA ASN A 154 4.97 16.74 -3.08
C ASN A 154 5.48 15.31 -3.27
N TYR A 155 4.87 14.34 -2.56
CA TYR A 155 5.23 12.93 -2.70
C TYR A 155 5.02 12.35 -4.11
N MET A 156 4.29 13.05 -4.99
CA MET A 156 4.07 12.62 -6.38
C MET A 156 5.03 13.30 -7.37
N ASP A 157 6.09 13.93 -6.90
CA ASP A 157 7.25 14.36 -7.70
C ASP A 157 8.40 13.34 -7.56
N TYR A 158 9.57 13.60 -8.15
CA TYR A 158 10.77 12.74 -8.16
C TYR A 158 11.95 13.34 -7.40
N THR A 159 11.70 14.28 -6.50
CA THR A 159 12.74 14.87 -5.66
C THR A 159 13.28 13.88 -4.63
N ASP A 160 14.43 14.22 -4.06
CA ASP A 160 15.05 13.41 -3.01
C ASP A 160 14.13 13.26 -1.79
N ASP A 161 14.20 12.12 -1.12
CA ASP A 161 13.32 11.77 0.00
C ASP A 161 13.28 12.81 1.11
N ASN A 162 14.41 13.47 1.40
CA ASN A 162 14.51 14.50 2.44
C ASN A 162 13.75 15.79 2.10
N CYS A 163 13.36 15.99 0.85
CA CYS A 163 12.57 17.14 0.39
C CYS A 163 11.08 16.84 0.34
N MET A 164 10.69 15.57 0.15
CA MET A 164 9.30 15.16 0.06
C MET A 164 8.63 15.12 1.43
N ASN A 165 7.53 15.87 1.58
CA ASN A 165 6.86 15.97 2.88
C ASN A 165 5.34 16.22 2.84
N ILE A 166 4.70 16.28 1.63
CA ILE A 166 3.30 16.69 1.55
C ILE A 166 2.48 15.94 0.50
N PHE A 167 1.23 15.65 0.88
CA PHE A 167 0.08 15.52 -0.01
C PHE A 167 -0.86 16.69 0.22
N THR A 168 -1.49 17.21 -0.83
CA THR A 168 -2.51 18.26 -0.72
C THR A 168 -3.84 17.73 -0.20
N SER A 169 -4.74 18.64 0.17
CA SER A 169 -6.12 18.28 0.55
C SER A 169 -6.90 17.63 -0.59
N GLY A 170 -6.68 18.10 -1.83
CA GLY A 170 -7.27 17.54 -3.03
C GLY A 170 -6.76 16.14 -3.32
N GLN A 171 -5.45 15.91 -3.22
CA GLN A 171 -4.86 14.57 -3.33
C GLN A 171 -5.42 13.62 -2.27
N ARG A 172 -5.50 14.04 -1.01
CA ARG A 172 -6.14 13.27 0.06
C ARG A 172 -7.61 12.94 -0.28
N THR A 173 -8.36 13.89 -0.79
CA THR A 173 -9.76 13.67 -1.19
C THR A 173 -9.85 12.64 -2.32
N ARG A 174 -9.00 12.76 -3.35
CA ARG A 174 -8.93 11.83 -4.47
C ARG A 174 -8.61 10.40 -4.02
N MET A 175 -7.62 10.23 -3.14
CA MET A 175 -7.29 8.92 -2.55
C MET A 175 -8.47 8.35 -1.75
N ARG A 176 -9.12 9.15 -0.89
CA ARG A 176 -10.21 8.68 -0.03
C ARG A 176 -11.49 8.33 -0.77
N ASN A 177 -11.74 8.93 -1.92
CA ASN A 177 -12.90 8.61 -2.76
C ASN A 177 -12.90 7.14 -3.21
N LEU A 178 -11.75 6.48 -3.26
CA LEU A 178 -11.65 5.05 -3.57
C LEU A 178 -12.30 4.15 -2.51
N PHE A 179 -12.47 4.64 -1.29
CA PHE A 179 -13.07 3.92 -0.17
C PHE A 179 -14.55 4.29 0.05
N GLY A 180 -15.10 5.19 -0.77
CA GLY A 180 -16.52 5.53 -0.77
C GLY A 180 -17.37 4.52 -1.54
N ALA A 181 -18.70 4.74 -1.55
CA ALA A 181 -19.65 3.90 -2.28
C ALA A 181 -19.27 3.80 -3.78
N GLY A 182 -19.09 2.57 -4.27
CA GLY A 182 -18.63 2.31 -5.64
C GLY A 182 -17.13 2.51 -5.88
N GLY A 183 -16.36 2.87 -4.88
CA GLY A 183 -14.91 3.05 -4.98
C GLY A 183 -14.15 1.73 -5.09
N ALA A 184 -13.07 1.72 -5.85
CA ALA A 184 -12.32 0.52 -6.20
C ALA A 184 -11.57 -0.12 -5.02
N ARG A 185 -11.46 0.57 -3.88
CA ARG A 185 -10.79 0.10 -2.65
C ARG A 185 -11.76 -0.06 -1.47
N LEU A 186 -13.07 0.02 -1.72
CA LEU A 186 -14.09 -0.04 -0.67
C LEU A 186 -14.01 -1.33 0.15
N SER A 187 -13.72 -2.46 -0.49
CA SER A 187 -13.62 -3.78 0.16
C SER A 187 -12.55 -3.85 1.24
N LEU A 188 -11.46 -3.10 1.10
CA LEU A 188 -10.40 -3.05 2.10
C LEU A 188 -10.89 -2.57 3.48
N LEU A 189 -11.99 -1.79 3.55
CA LEU A 189 -12.55 -1.32 4.82
C LEU A 189 -13.21 -2.45 5.64
N SER A 190 -13.54 -3.56 4.99
CA SER A 190 -14.13 -4.75 5.62
C SER A 190 -13.17 -5.93 5.65
N SER A 191 -11.90 -5.70 5.33
CA SER A 191 -10.87 -6.74 5.31
C SER A 191 -10.77 -7.49 6.63
N GLN A 192 -10.71 -8.80 6.56
CA GLN A 192 -10.44 -9.68 7.70
C GLN A 192 -8.93 -9.84 7.98
N GLY A 193 -8.07 -9.32 7.13
CA GLY A 193 -6.61 -9.39 7.29
C GLY A 193 -6.08 -8.74 8.57
N CYS A 194 -6.78 -7.73 9.11
CA CYS A 194 -6.45 -7.07 10.37
C CYS A 194 -7.07 -7.73 11.61
N VAL A 195 -7.97 -8.67 11.42
CA VAL A 195 -8.58 -9.40 12.55
C VAL A 195 -7.56 -10.40 13.07
N SER A 196 -7.33 -10.41 14.39
CA SER A 196 -6.54 -11.49 14.99
C SER A 196 -7.26 -12.81 14.73
N PRO A 197 -6.55 -13.86 14.26
CA PRO A 197 -7.13 -15.18 14.23
C PRO A 197 -7.68 -15.48 15.62
N VAL A 198 -8.96 -15.77 15.70
CA VAL A 198 -9.53 -16.25 16.97
C VAL A 198 -8.85 -17.58 17.20
N ALA A 199 -8.01 -17.70 18.24
CA ALA A 199 -7.61 -19.00 18.71
C ALA A 199 -8.91 -19.79 18.93
N LEU A 200 -8.98 -21.01 18.41
CA LEU A 200 -10.09 -21.90 18.67
C LEU A 200 -10.14 -22.11 20.20
N ASP A 201 -10.85 -21.24 20.88
CA ASP A 201 -11.06 -21.29 22.32
C ASP A 201 -12.51 -21.72 22.55
N ALA A 202 -12.66 -23.02 22.77
CA ALA A 202 -13.95 -23.58 23.14
C ALA A 202 -14.07 -23.53 24.68
N GLY A 203 -14.65 -22.45 25.17
CA GLY A 203 -14.99 -22.34 26.57
C GLY A 203 -16.37 -22.93 26.88
N ILE A 204 -16.53 -23.51 28.09
CA ILE A 204 -17.87 -23.86 28.60
C ILE A 204 -18.55 -22.57 29.01
N SER A 205 -19.59 -22.16 28.27
CA SER A 205 -20.37 -20.95 28.56
C SER A 205 -21.49 -21.20 29.60
N ALA A 206 -21.97 -22.43 29.68
CA ALA A 206 -22.96 -22.84 30.67
C ALA A 206 -22.91 -24.35 30.95
N ILE A 207 -23.16 -24.72 32.19
CA ILE A 207 -23.48 -26.10 32.57
C ILE A 207 -25.00 -26.20 32.61
N ILE A 208 -25.57 -27.00 31.73
CA ILE A 208 -27.03 -27.16 31.63
C ILE A 208 -27.49 -28.26 32.58
N SER A 209 -26.71 -29.31 32.75
CA SER A 209 -27.00 -30.46 33.61
C SER A 209 -25.70 -31.18 34.00
N PRO A 210 -25.61 -31.70 35.23
CA PRO A 210 -26.50 -31.50 36.36
C PRO A 210 -26.34 -30.15 37.03
N THR A 211 -27.41 -29.64 37.64
CA THR A 211 -27.39 -28.44 38.45
C THR A 211 -27.75 -28.80 39.91
N GLY A 212 -27.06 -28.28 40.89
CA GLY A 212 -27.30 -28.55 42.32
C GLY A 212 -26.33 -29.58 42.90
N THR A 213 -26.63 -30.05 44.12
CA THR A 213 -25.80 -31.02 44.86
C THR A 213 -26.31 -32.43 44.57
N PHE A 214 -25.44 -33.35 44.17
CA PHE A 214 -25.77 -34.75 43.85
C PHE A 214 -24.72 -35.69 44.46
N CYS A 215 -25.20 -36.89 44.79
CA CYS A 215 -24.38 -37.95 45.41
C CYS A 215 -24.09 -39.11 44.44
N ALA A 216 -24.21 -38.87 43.11
CA ALA A 216 -23.91 -39.90 42.13
C ALA A 216 -22.38 -40.07 41.94
N THR A 217 -21.95 -41.29 41.78
CA THR A 217 -20.54 -41.65 41.52
C THR A 217 -20.14 -41.43 40.04
N THR A 218 -21.12 -41.30 39.17
CA THR A 218 -20.90 -41.04 37.73
C THR A 218 -21.89 -39.95 37.26
N ILE A 219 -21.37 -38.95 36.56
CA ILE A 219 -22.15 -37.81 36.05
C ILE A 219 -21.83 -37.63 34.59
N THR A 220 -22.85 -37.46 33.76
CA THR A 220 -22.71 -37.04 32.35
C THR A 220 -23.15 -35.58 32.24
N PRO A 221 -22.22 -34.63 32.16
CA PRO A 221 -22.57 -33.22 32.06
C PRO A 221 -23.12 -32.89 30.66
N VAL A 222 -24.13 -32.03 30.63
CA VAL A 222 -24.56 -31.35 29.42
C VAL A 222 -24.12 -29.89 29.53
N VAL A 223 -23.35 -29.45 28.58
CA VAL A 223 -22.72 -28.11 28.61
C VAL A 223 -23.00 -27.39 27.31
N THR A 224 -23.05 -26.08 27.38
CA THR A 224 -23.01 -25.21 26.19
C THR A 224 -21.57 -24.80 25.95
N LEU A 225 -21.05 -25.10 24.76
CA LEU A 225 -19.76 -24.62 24.31
C LEU A 225 -19.94 -23.27 23.65
N ARG A 226 -19.00 -22.37 23.85
CA ARG A 226 -18.87 -21.10 23.15
C ARG A 226 -17.50 -21.06 22.50
N ASN A 227 -17.52 -20.75 21.22
CA ASN A 227 -16.34 -20.43 20.44
C ASN A 227 -16.23 -18.91 20.30
#